data_a8c15e3a74e73141fde830f9f126247d
#
_entry.id   a8c15e3a74e73141fde830f9f126247d
#
_cell.length_a   1.000
_cell.length_b   1.000
_cell.length_c   1.000
_cell.angle_alpha   90.00
_cell.angle_beta   90.00
_cell.angle_gamma   90.00
#
_symmetry.space_group_name_H-M   'P 1'
#
loop_
_entity.id
_entity.type
_entity.pdbx_description
1 polymer ?
#
loop_
_entity_poly.entity_id
_entity_poly.type
_entity_poly.pdbx_seq_one_letter_code
_entity_poly.pdbx_strand_id
1 'polypeptide(L)'
;MKILFTLILMICFSRPPKFEMITYSNENVHARSIQNFSKNELLIGTNVGKYVLISKNSTKPVSMYLPTTFHTIKEIRDADKNERYLFFMQSNDESHVLRQTWTGNEDSLLNFSHHGKPVFLDGITLQDSLGFLIGDPVDGDFALFRTKNFGESWEACPGKVFSQANEAAYAASGTTNHIIEGDFVFVSGGETSRFIWSSDLGESWLTEKIPFESCKTCGAYSLAYKNRKELVAVGGDYTRPNESRNTCFYSLDGGLNWSSSKNPPLGYRSCVIFANGMYFACGTNGIDYSSDHGANWKSLLKENALSMTTDKRCLYVSCMGGKIIKLKLPKK
;
A
#
# COMPACT_ATOMS: atom_id res chain seq x y z
N MET A 1 -2.65 -12.07 44.85
CA MET A 1 -3.11 -11.77 43.49
C MET A 1 -2.62 -10.35 43.11
N LYS A 2 -1.45 -10.25 42.49
CA LYS A 2 -0.87 -8.95 42.06
C LYS A 2 -1.45 -8.62 40.70
N ILE A 3 -2.29 -7.60 40.64
CA ILE A 3 -2.80 -7.04 39.40
C ILE A 3 -1.67 -6.23 38.80
N LEU A 4 -1.09 -6.73 37.71
CA LEU A 4 -0.07 -6.02 36.93
C LEU A 4 -0.81 -5.01 36.04
N PHE A 5 -0.83 -3.74 36.45
CA PHE A 5 -1.27 -2.65 35.60
C PHE A 5 -0.19 -2.44 34.52
N THR A 6 -0.44 -2.94 33.32
CA THR A 6 0.36 -2.60 32.15
C THR A 6 0.06 -1.15 31.77
N LEU A 7 0.97 -0.25 32.10
CA LEU A 7 0.89 1.16 31.72
C LEU A 7 1.06 1.24 30.18
N ILE A 8 -0.03 1.35 29.44
CA ILE A 8 -0.01 1.63 28.01
C ILE A 8 0.50 3.05 27.85
N LEU A 9 1.76 3.20 27.48
CA LEU A 9 2.36 4.50 27.18
C LEU A 9 1.68 5.06 25.93
N MET A 10 0.69 5.93 26.12
CA MET A 10 0.03 6.66 25.03
C MET A 10 1.06 7.60 24.39
N ILE A 11 1.65 7.19 23.28
CA ILE A 11 2.47 8.08 22.44
C ILE A 11 1.50 9.04 21.75
N CYS A 12 1.28 10.20 22.31
CA CYS A 12 0.56 11.30 21.68
C CYS A 12 1.55 12.37 21.21
N PHE A 13 1.22 13.06 20.12
CA PHE A 13 1.90 14.30 19.79
C PHE A 13 1.65 15.32 20.92
N SER A 14 2.64 15.53 21.77
CA SER A 14 2.57 16.51 22.87
C SER A 14 2.57 17.96 22.37
N ARG A 15 2.91 18.18 21.10
CA ARG A 15 2.87 19.47 20.39
C ARG A 15 2.37 19.22 18.97
N PRO A 16 1.78 20.23 18.26
CA PRO A 16 1.44 20.11 16.87
C PRO A 16 2.65 19.59 16.08
N PRO A 17 2.45 18.57 15.24
CA PRO A 17 3.56 18.00 14.48
C PRO A 17 4.11 19.04 13.50
N LYS A 18 5.42 19.14 13.41
CA LYS A 18 6.08 19.94 12.37
C LYS A 18 6.13 19.13 11.09
N PHE A 19 5.70 19.74 9.99
CA PHE A 19 5.79 19.16 8.67
C PHE A 19 6.54 20.08 7.71
N GLU A 20 7.22 19.48 6.75
CA GLU A 20 7.88 20.14 5.63
C GLU A 20 7.19 19.70 4.34
N MET A 21 7.07 20.60 3.38
CA MET A 21 6.50 20.31 2.07
C MET A 21 7.61 20.30 1.03
N ILE A 22 7.66 19.24 0.22
CA ILE A 22 8.57 19.08 -0.91
C ILE A 22 7.70 19.05 -2.16
N THR A 23 7.94 19.97 -3.10
CA THR A 23 7.25 19.98 -4.40
C THR A 23 8.19 19.34 -5.42
N TYR A 24 7.73 18.28 -6.09
CA TYR A 24 8.51 17.58 -7.12
C TYR A 24 8.00 17.86 -8.54
N SER A 25 6.83 18.42 -8.70
CA SER A 25 6.28 18.87 -9.98
C SER A 25 5.35 20.05 -9.77
N ASN A 26 5.32 20.97 -10.74
CA ASN A 26 4.33 22.07 -10.80
C ASN A 26 3.20 21.76 -11.81
N GLU A 27 3.24 20.59 -12.44
CA GLU A 27 2.23 20.12 -13.37
C GLU A 27 1.18 19.28 -12.63
N ASN A 28 0.12 18.86 -13.31
CA ASN A 28 -0.88 17.96 -12.76
C ASN A 28 -0.34 16.52 -12.69
N VAL A 29 0.81 16.36 -12.05
CA VAL A 29 1.49 15.10 -11.78
C VAL A 29 1.20 14.71 -10.33
N HIS A 30 0.83 13.46 -10.11
CA HIS A 30 0.64 12.91 -8.78
C HIS A 30 1.13 11.46 -8.73
N ALA A 31 1.36 10.94 -7.53
CA ALA A 31 1.91 9.62 -7.34
C ALA A 31 1.07 8.79 -6.36
N ARG A 32 0.68 7.60 -6.80
CA ARG A 32 0.03 6.58 -5.96
C ARG A 32 1.03 5.61 -5.33
N SER A 33 2.30 5.68 -5.73
CA SER A 33 3.38 4.87 -5.15
C SER A 33 4.48 5.77 -4.63
N ILE A 34 4.87 5.56 -3.37
CA ILE A 34 6.01 6.19 -2.71
C ILE A 34 6.72 5.16 -1.84
N GLN A 35 8.02 4.99 -2.06
CA GLN A 35 8.83 3.99 -1.37
C GLN A 35 10.12 4.59 -0.81
N ASN A 36 10.62 4.02 0.29
CA ASN A 36 11.98 4.27 0.74
C ASN A 36 12.97 3.64 -0.23
N PHE A 37 13.63 4.46 -1.04
CA PHE A 37 14.62 3.98 -1.98
C PHE A 37 15.96 3.68 -1.31
N SER A 38 16.48 4.67 -0.57
CA SER A 38 17.71 4.56 0.18
C SER A 38 17.61 5.29 1.53
N LYS A 39 18.70 5.29 2.30
CA LYS A 39 18.78 6.08 3.54
C LYS A 39 18.41 7.56 3.31
N ASN A 40 18.74 8.10 2.14
CA ASN A 40 18.61 9.52 1.84
C ASN A 40 17.56 9.85 0.77
N GLU A 41 16.95 8.85 0.12
CA GLU A 41 16.08 9.07 -1.03
C GLU A 41 14.76 8.31 -0.95
N LEU A 42 13.75 8.88 -1.58
CA LEU A 42 12.44 8.29 -1.84
C LEU A 42 12.33 8.00 -3.34
N LEU A 43 11.72 6.87 -3.67
CA LEU A 43 11.29 6.53 -5.02
C LEU A 43 9.79 6.82 -5.14
N ILE A 44 9.40 7.49 -6.22
CA ILE A 44 8.01 7.87 -6.48
C ILE A 44 7.64 7.44 -7.89
N GLY A 45 6.56 6.67 -8.00
CA GLY A 45 5.93 6.35 -9.27
C GLY A 45 4.80 7.33 -9.58
N THR A 46 4.77 7.89 -10.80
CA THR A 46 3.82 8.93 -11.18
C THR A 46 2.75 8.44 -12.16
N ASN A 47 1.65 9.20 -12.21
CA ASN A 47 0.54 9.00 -13.17
C ASN A 47 0.89 9.32 -14.62
N VAL A 48 2.12 9.72 -14.91
CA VAL A 48 2.61 10.02 -16.27
C VAL A 48 3.73 9.06 -16.71
N GLY A 49 3.80 7.88 -16.10
CA GLY A 49 4.77 6.83 -16.44
C GLY A 49 6.23 7.15 -16.12
N LYS A 50 6.48 8.17 -15.34
CA LYS A 50 7.81 8.57 -14.89
C LYS A 50 8.00 8.24 -13.43
N TYR A 51 9.23 7.90 -13.03
CA TYR A 51 9.59 7.86 -11.63
C TYR A 51 10.46 9.05 -11.25
N VAL A 52 10.45 9.38 -9.96
CA VAL A 52 11.22 10.48 -9.40
C VAL A 52 12.00 9.98 -8.19
N LEU A 53 13.29 10.26 -8.13
CA LEU A 53 14.08 10.10 -6.92
C LEU A 53 14.15 11.43 -6.17
N ILE A 54 13.71 11.45 -4.95
CA ILE A 54 13.67 12.66 -4.12
C ILE A 54 14.59 12.50 -2.92
N SER A 55 15.51 13.45 -2.76
CA SER A 55 16.32 13.52 -1.53
C SER A 55 15.45 13.90 -0.33
N LYS A 56 15.49 13.11 0.73
CA LYS A 56 14.80 13.36 2.01
C LYS A 56 15.25 14.63 2.73
N ASN A 57 16.39 15.18 2.34
CA ASN A 57 17.01 16.35 2.96
C ASN A 57 16.96 17.61 2.07
N SER A 58 16.36 17.52 0.90
CA SER A 58 16.24 18.64 -0.04
C SER A 58 14.79 19.06 -0.19
N THR A 59 14.57 20.38 -0.25
CA THR A 59 13.28 20.97 -0.63
C THR A 59 13.23 21.32 -2.12
N LYS A 60 14.31 21.06 -2.87
CA LYS A 60 14.40 21.35 -4.30
C LYS A 60 13.82 20.18 -5.11
N PRO A 61 13.13 20.45 -6.22
CA PRO A 61 12.66 19.43 -7.13
C PRO A 61 13.86 18.63 -7.67
N VAL A 62 13.67 17.34 -7.80
CA VAL A 62 14.64 16.39 -8.33
C VAL A 62 14.27 16.06 -9.77
N SER A 63 15.22 15.62 -10.55
CA SER A 63 15.01 15.22 -11.93
C SER A 63 14.01 14.06 -12.01
N MET A 64 13.05 14.18 -12.94
CA MET A 64 12.15 13.07 -13.27
C MET A 64 12.89 12.17 -14.27
N TYR A 65 12.89 10.86 -13.98
CA TYR A 65 13.51 9.88 -14.85
C TYR A 65 12.43 9.11 -15.60
N LEU A 66 12.68 8.86 -16.88
CA LEU A 66 11.95 7.86 -17.64
C LEU A 66 12.68 6.52 -17.44
N PRO A 67 11.96 5.42 -17.29
CA PRO A 67 12.54 4.11 -17.54
C PRO A 67 13.07 4.13 -18.98
N THR A 68 14.36 3.87 -19.14
CA THR A 68 15.14 4.34 -20.33
C THR A 68 14.82 3.66 -21.64
N THR A 69 14.09 2.52 -21.65
CA THR A 69 13.92 1.70 -22.87
C THR A 69 12.47 1.48 -23.30
N PHE A 70 11.50 1.66 -22.42
CA PHE A 70 10.10 1.34 -22.73
C PHE A 70 9.21 2.60 -22.68
N HIS A 71 8.96 3.17 -23.86
CA HIS A 71 8.00 4.28 -24.06
C HIS A 71 6.53 3.92 -23.78
N THR A 72 6.24 2.69 -23.33
CA THR A 72 4.89 2.17 -23.19
C THR A 72 4.28 2.34 -21.80
N ILE A 73 5.07 2.64 -20.76
CA ILE A 73 4.53 2.85 -19.42
C ILE A 73 3.81 4.19 -19.36
N LYS A 74 2.49 4.17 -19.21
CA LYS A 74 1.63 5.37 -19.16
C LYS A 74 1.47 5.91 -17.75
N GLU A 75 1.51 5.03 -16.74
CA GLU A 75 1.44 5.37 -15.32
C GLU A 75 2.17 4.32 -14.48
N ILE A 76 2.68 4.71 -13.33
CA ILE A 76 3.24 3.80 -12.32
C ILE A 76 2.29 3.81 -11.13
N ARG A 77 1.57 2.71 -10.93
CA ARG A 77 0.59 2.53 -9.84
C ARG A 77 1.24 2.03 -8.57
N ASP A 78 2.23 1.18 -8.73
CA ASP A 78 3.01 0.67 -7.62
C ASP A 78 4.47 0.50 -8.03
N ALA A 79 5.36 0.56 -7.05
CA ALA A 79 6.77 0.33 -7.25
C ALA A 79 7.36 -0.29 -5.99
N ASP A 80 8.23 -1.26 -6.17
CA ASP A 80 8.97 -1.88 -5.08
C ASP A 80 10.39 -2.25 -5.54
N LYS A 81 11.19 -2.76 -4.64
CA LYS A 81 12.60 -3.07 -4.90
C LYS A 81 13.11 -4.20 -3.99
N ASN A 82 14.13 -4.85 -4.46
CA ASN A 82 15.00 -5.69 -3.64
C ASN A 82 16.47 -5.29 -3.81
N GLU A 83 17.40 -6.12 -3.38
CA GLU A 83 18.83 -5.83 -3.49
C GLU A 83 19.37 -5.82 -4.93
N ARG A 84 18.63 -6.41 -5.91
CA ARG A 84 19.07 -6.54 -7.32
C ARG A 84 18.36 -5.60 -8.26
N TYR A 85 17.06 -5.38 -8.05
CA TYR A 85 16.18 -4.75 -9.03
C TYR A 85 15.23 -3.73 -8.42
N LEU A 86 14.81 -2.81 -9.27
CA LEU A 86 13.65 -1.95 -9.10
C LEU A 86 12.50 -2.51 -9.94
N PHE A 87 11.28 -2.40 -9.43
CA PHE A 87 10.08 -2.84 -10.11
C PHE A 87 9.09 -1.69 -10.18
N PHE A 88 8.52 -1.47 -11.37
CA PHE A 88 7.53 -0.43 -11.61
C PHE A 88 6.31 -1.09 -12.25
N MET A 89 5.20 -1.09 -11.55
CA MET A 89 3.95 -1.71 -11.98
C MET A 89 3.02 -0.69 -12.62
N GLN A 90 2.54 -0.99 -13.81
CA GLN A 90 1.46 -0.31 -14.49
C GLN A 90 0.17 -1.11 -14.31
N SER A 91 -0.95 -0.40 -14.08
CA SER A 91 -2.27 -1.00 -13.91
C SER A 91 -3.24 -0.38 -14.91
N ASN A 92 -3.54 -1.10 -15.97
CA ASN A 92 -4.56 -0.78 -16.97
C ASN A 92 -4.84 -2.04 -17.80
N ASP A 93 -5.54 -1.93 -18.93
CA ASP A 93 -5.84 -3.05 -19.83
C ASP A 93 -4.58 -3.75 -20.39
N GLU A 94 -3.42 -3.08 -20.32
CA GLU A 94 -2.10 -3.58 -20.71
C GLU A 94 -1.17 -3.54 -19.51
N SER A 95 -1.53 -4.19 -18.41
CA SER A 95 -0.72 -4.18 -17.18
C SER A 95 0.63 -4.88 -17.37
N HIS A 96 1.67 -4.20 -16.95
CA HIS A 96 3.05 -4.66 -17.04
C HIS A 96 3.81 -4.35 -15.76
N VAL A 97 4.88 -5.11 -15.52
CA VAL A 97 5.90 -4.75 -14.54
C VAL A 97 7.22 -4.53 -15.27
N LEU A 98 7.75 -3.33 -15.21
CA LEU A 98 9.12 -3.05 -15.63
C LEU A 98 10.06 -3.45 -14.49
N ARG A 99 10.99 -4.36 -14.77
CA ARG A 99 12.11 -4.68 -13.89
C ARG A 99 13.37 -4.00 -14.41
N GLN A 100 14.05 -3.26 -13.56
CA GLN A 100 15.27 -2.52 -13.90
C GLN A 100 16.38 -2.84 -12.92
N THR A 101 17.62 -3.00 -13.39
CA THR A 101 18.79 -3.05 -12.50
C THR A 101 19.03 -1.71 -11.81
N TRP A 102 19.68 -1.72 -10.65
CA TRP A 102 20.01 -0.48 -9.90
C TRP A 102 20.86 0.50 -10.70
N THR A 103 21.65 0.01 -11.66
CA THR A 103 22.47 0.83 -12.56
C THR A 103 21.69 1.41 -13.74
N GLY A 104 20.45 0.95 -13.97
CA GLY A 104 19.64 1.35 -15.10
C GLY A 104 20.13 0.83 -16.47
N ASN A 105 21.07 -0.11 -16.47
CA ASN A 105 21.68 -0.60 -17.71
C ASN A 105 20.93 -1.77 -18.34
N GLU A 106 20.09 -2.45 -17.57
CA GLU A 106 19.31 -3.58 -18.04
C GLU A 106 17.86 -3.46 -17.56
N ASP A 107 16.95 -3.48 -18.51
CA ASP A 107 15.52 -3.40 -18.29
C ASP A 107 14.83 -4.61 -18.88
N SER A 108 13.77 -5.08 -18.27
CA SER A 108 12.90 -6.15 -18.78
C SER A 108 11.45 -5.80 -18.54
N LEU A 109 10.62 -5.89 -19.58
CA LEU A 109 9.17 -5.77 -19.45
C LEU A 109 8.57 -7.15 -19.18
N LEU A 110 7.96 -7.30 -18.02
CA LEU A 110 7.31 -8.53 -17.59
C LEU A 110 5.81 -8.42 -17.84
N ASN A 111 5.27 -9.36 -18.63
CA ASN A 111 3.87 -9.45 -18.95
C ASN A 111 3.23 -10.57 -18.13
N PHE A 112 2.03 -10.31 -17.63
CA PHE A 112 1.28 -11.26 -16.83
C PHE A 112 -0.05 -11.59 -17.48
N SER A 113 -0.41 -12.85 -17.45
CA SER A 113 -1.71 -13.34 -17.90
C SER A 113 -2.23 -14.39 -16.93
N HIS A 114 -3.55 -14.44 -16.77
CA HIS A 114 -4.22 -15.45 -15.97
C HIS A 114 -5.33 -16.08 -16.81
N HIS A 115 -5.40 -17.40 -16.85
CA HIS A 115 -6.29 -18.14 -17.76
C HIS A 115 -6.17 -17.72 -19.25
N GLY A 116 -4.95 -17.31 -19.68
CA GLY A 116 -4.70 -16.83 -21.04
C GLY A 116 -5.25 -15.45 -21.37
N LYS A 117 -5.71 -14.70 -20.38
CA LYS A 117 -6.25 -13.33 -20.52
C LYS A 117 -5.33 -12.31 -19.86
N PRO A 118 -5.32 -11.04 -20.31
CA PRO A 118 -4.66 -9.95 -19.63
C PRO A 118 -5.18 -9.79 -18.19
N VAL A 119 -4.34 -9.31 -17.32
CA VAL A 119 -4.63 -9.08 -15.88
C VAL A 119 -4.54 -7.60 -15.59
N PHE A 120 -5.52 -7.05 -14.85
CA PHE A 120 -5.37 -5.76 -14.20
C PHE A 120 -4.58 -5.98 -12.89
N LEU A 121 -3.37 -5.40 -12.79
CA LEU A 121 -2.49 -5.57 -11.64
C LEU A 121 -2.79 -4.53 -10.55
N ASP A 122 -2.77 -4.95 -9.28
CA ASP A 122 -3.19 -4.12 -8.14
C ASP A 122 -2.09 -3.82 -7.13
N GLY A 123 -1.11 -4.69 -6.98
CA GLY A 123 -0.03 -4.47 -6.05
C GLY A 123 1.13 -5.44 -6.22
N ILE A 124 2.34 -4.95 -5.98
CA ILE A 124 3.59 -5.72 -6.00
C ILE A 124 4.35 -5.52 -4.70
N THR A 125 4.81 -6.61 -4.11
CA THR A 125 5.64 -6.58 -2.90
C THR A 125 6.83 -7.51 -3.06
N LEU A 126 8.03 -7.00 -2.75
CA LEU A 126 9.28 -7.75 -2.75
C LEU A 126 9.89 -7.78 -1.34
N GLN A 127 10.40 -8.94 -0.95
CA GLN A 127 11.18 -9.12 0.27
C GLN A 127 12.31 -10.10 -0.02
N ASP A 128 13.53 -9.58 -0.12
CA ASP A 128 14.70 -10.37 -0.50
C ASP A 128 14.49 -11.13 -1.83
N SER A 129 14.59 -12.46 -1.82
CA SER A 129 14.34 -13.29 -3.00
C SER A 129 12.87 -13.52 -3.29
N LEU A 130 11.99 -13.28 -2.32
CA LEU A 130 10.56 -13.48 -2.46
C LEU A 130 9.88 -12.26 -3.07
N GLY A 131 8.83 -12.50 -3.85
CA GLY A 131 7.92 -11.46 -4.32
C GLY A 131 6.52 -12.01 -4.50
N PHE A 132 5.55 -11.12 -4.29
CA PHE A 132 4.14 -11.39 -4.42
C PHE A 132 3.47 -10.27 -5.22
N LEU A 133 2.80 -10.65 -6.31
CA LEU A 133 2.09 -9.75 -7.21
C LEU A 133 0.64 -10.21 -7.28
N ILE A 134 -0.27 -9.26 -7.15
CA ILE A 134 -1.71 -9.51 -7.20
C ILE A 134 -2.36 -8.71 -8.32
N GLY A 135 -3.44 -9.25 -8.85
CA GLY A 135 -4.33 -8.57 -9.78
C GLY A 135 -5.78 -8.99 -9.59
N ASP A 136 -6.66 -8.27 -10.23
CA ASP A 136 -8.09 -8.51 -10.24
C ASP A 136 -8.46 -9.93 -10.67
N PRO A 137 -9.63 -10.43 -10.27
CA PRO A 137 -10.11 -11.74 -10.69
C PRO A 137 -10.30 -11.84 -12.20
N VAL A 138 -9.78 -12.91 -12.77
CA VAL A 138 -10.02 -13.32 -14.16
C VAL A 138 -10.83 -14.62 -14.13
N ASP A 139 -11.99 -14.62 -14.76
CA ASP A 139 -12.94 -15.75 -14.73
C ASP A 139 -13.29 -16.21 -13.29
N GLY A 140 -13.37 -15.25 -12.36
CA GLY A 140 -13.73 -15.51 -10.96
C GLY A 140 -12.59 -16.04 -10.08
N ASP A 141 -11.34 -16.02 -10.54
CA ASP A 141 -10.16 -16.45 -9.80
C ASP A 141 -9.14 -15.29 -9.75
N PHE A 142 -8.69 -14.89 -8.55
CA PHE A 142 -7.72 -13.81 -8.40
C PHE A 142 -6.41 -14.16 -9.12
N ALA A 143 -5.87 -13.21 -9.86
CA ALA A 143 -4.60 -13.36 -10.53
C ALA A 143 -3.45 -13.16 -9.53
N LEU A 144 -2.87 -14.24 -9.06
CA LEU A 144 -1.83 -14.25 -8.04
C LEU A 144 -0.54 -14.84 -8.59
N PHE A 145 0.56 -14.11 -8.44
CA PHE A 145 1.87 -14.51 -8.94
C PHE A 145 2.92 -14.39 -7.84
N ARG A 146 3.93 -15.26 -7.92
CA ARG A 146 5.06 -15.24 -6.98
C ARG A 146 6.40 -15.34 -7.71
N THR A 147 7.42 -14.85 -7.07
CA THR A 147 8.83 -15.13 -7.39
C THR A 147 9.58 -15.63 -6.17
N LYS A 148 10.59 -16.47 -6.39
CA LYS A 148 11.50 -16.99 -5.36
C LYS A 148 12.97 -16.68 -5.67
N ASN A 149 13.21 -15.90 -6.75
CA ASN A 149 14.53 -15.60 -7.29
C ASN A 149 14.72 -14.10 -7.59
N PHE A 150 14.33 -13.23 -6.63
CA PHE A 150 14.48 -11.78 -6.73
C PHE A 150 13.66 -11.10 -7.85
N GLY A 151 12.65 -11.80 -8.40
CA GLY A 151 11.85 -11.28 -9.52
C GLY A 151 12.51 -11.52 -10.90
N GLU A 152 13.51 -12.39 -10.98
CA GLU A 152 14.10 -12.82 -12.27
C GLU A 152 13.08 -13.57 -13.12
N SER A 153 12.29 -14.42 -12.46
CA SER A 153 11.12 -15.07 -13.06
C SER A 153 9.94 -15.06 -12.10
N TRP A 154 8.75 -15.10 -12.67
CA TRP A 154 7.49 -15.14 -11.96
C TRP A 154 6.65 -16.32 -12.43
N GLU A 155 5.95 -16.95 -11.51
CA GLU A 155 5.01 -18.04 -11.79
C GLU A 155 3.65 -17.74 -11.14
N ALA A 156 2.55 -18.25 -11.71
CA ALA A 156 1.26 -18.18 -11.04
C ALA A 156 1.32 -19.00 -9.73
N CYS A 157 0.67 -18.50 -8.68
CA CYS A 157 0.51 -19.26 -7.45
C CYS A 157 -0.30 -20.53 -7.74
N PRO A 158 0.10 -21.71 -7.23
CA PRO A 158 -0.63 -22.97 -7.47
C PRO A 158 -2.02 -22.98 -6.83
N GLY A 159 -2.15 -22.40 -5.63
CA GLY A 159 -3.43 -22.29 -4.92
C GLY A 159 -4.30 -21.23 -5.54
N LYS A 160 -5.61 -21.46 -5.56
CA LYS A 160 -6.62 -20.56 -6.13
C LYS A 160 -7.39 -19.81 -5.07
N VAL A 161 -7.75 -18.58 -5.37
CA VAL A 161 -8.65 -17.74 -4.56
C VAL A 161 -9.82 -17.32 -5.43
N PHE A 162 -10.94 -18.00 -5.28
CA PHE A 162 -12.15 -17.64 -5.99
C PHE A 162 -12.75 -16.35 -5.41
N SER A 163 -13.01 -15.38 -6.29
CA SER A 163 -13.65 -14.13 -5.91
C SER A 163 -15.15 -14.34 -5.66
N GLN A 164 -15.70 -13.52 -4.79
CA GLN A 164 -17.15 -13.35 -4.65
C GLN A 164 -17.67 -12.40 -5.74
N ALA A 165 -18.99 -12.29 -5.84
CA ALA A 165 -19.61 -11.36 -6.80
C ALA A 165 -19.11 -9.92 -6.57
N ASN A 166 -18.65 -9.26 -7.64
CA ASN A 166 -18.14 -7.89 -7.63
C ASN A 166 -17.04 -7.63 -6.59
N GLU A 167 -16.22 -8.64 -6.28
CA GLU A 167 -15.04 -8.52 -5.46
C GLU A 167 -13.82 -8.24 -6.34
N ALA A 168 -12.95 -7.33 -5.90
CA ALA A 168 -11.75 -6.91 -6.60
C ALA A 168 -10.62 -6.60 -5.61
N ALA A 169 -9.39 -6.51 -6.09
CA ALA A 169 -8.31 -5.83 -5.40
C ALA A 169 -8.30 -4.34 -5.82
N TYR A 170 -7.45 -3.52 -5.19
CA TYR A 170 -7.42 -2.10 -5.52
C TYR A 170 -5.99 -1.57 -5.63
N ALA A 171 -5.61 -1.12 -6.82
CA ALA A 171 -4.33 -0.46 -7.11
C ALA A 171 -4.30 0.99 -6.59
N ALA A 172 -4.49 1.17 -5.27
CA ALA A 172 -4.74 2.48 -4.68
C ALA A 172 -3.47 3.20 -4.21
N SER A 173 -2.54 2.47 -3.58
CA SER A 173 -1.40 3.10 -2.89
C SER A 173 -0.16 2.20 -2.74
N GLY A 174 -0.16 0.98 -3.31
CA GLY A 174 0.90 -0.01 -3.12
C GLY A 174 0.93 -0.63 -1.72
N THR A 175 -0.19 -0.62 -1.00
CA THR A 175 -0.31 -1.20 0.35
C THR A 175 -1.50 -2.17 0.47
N THR A 176 -1.94 -2.71 -0.66
CA THR A 176 -3.03 -3.69 -0.73
C THR A 176 -2.56 -5.09 -0.35
N ASN A 177 -1.31 -5.42 -0.69
CA ASN A 177 -0.66 -6.70 -0.41
C ASN A 177 0.69 -6.55 0.29
N HIS A 178 1.09 -7.58 1.04
CA HIS A 178 2.35 -7.62 1.79
C HIS A 178 2.92 -9.03 1.86
N ILE A 179 4.21 -9.11 2.19
CA ILE A 179 4.86 -10.31 2.72
C ILE A 179 5.13 -10.05 4.21
N ILE A 180 4.44 -10.77 5.09
CA ILE A 180 4.51 -10.57 6.55
C ILE A 180 5.09 -11.84 7.19
N GLU A 181 6.32 -11.77 7.68
CA GLU A 181 7.00 -12.92 8.33
C GLU A 181 7.04 -14.18 7.43
N GLY A 182 7.05 -13.97 6.09
CA GLY A 182 7.04 -15.02 5.07
C GLY A 182 5.65 -15.37 4.53
N ASP A 183 4.57 -14.96 5.19
CA ASP A 183 3.21 -15.14 4.68
C ASP A 183 2.91 -14.13 3.57
N PHE A 184 2.30 -14.59 2.48
CA PHE A 184 1.67 -13.72 1.48
C PHE A 184 0.30 -13.30 1.98
N VAL A 185 0.02 -12.00 1.99
CA VAL A 185 -1.26 -11.47 2.44
C VAL A 185 -1.76 -10.36 1.54
N PHE A 186 -3.09 -10.26 1.37
CA PHE A 186 -3.72 -9.11 0.72
C PHE A 186 -5.14 -8.89 1.22
N VAL A 187 -5.69 -7.74 0.88
CA VAL A 187 -7.09 -7.39 1.16
C VAL A 187 -7.84 -7.16 -0.15
N SER A 188 -9.10 -7.53 -0.16
CA SER A 188 -10.04 -7.26 -1.26
C SER A 188 -11.15 -6.31 -0.83
N GLY A 189 -11.85 -5.76 -1.80
CA GLY A 189 -13.01 -4.91 -1.60
C GLY A 189 -14.08 -5.15 -2.68
N GLY A 190 -15.02 -4.23 -2.82
CA GLY A 190 -16.22 -4.40 -3.61
C GLY A 190 -17.42 -4.75 -2.74
N GLU A 191 -18.33 -5.58 -3.27
CA GLU A 191 -19.49 -6.05 -2.51
C GLU A 191 -19.10 -7.01 -1.37
N THR A 192 -17.90 -7.58 -1.44
CA THR A 192 -17.29 -8.38 -0.37
C THR A 192 -15.87 -7.90 -0.13
N SER A 193 -15.51 -7.78 1.15
CA SER A 193 -14.13 -7.48 1.55
C SER A 193 -13.58 -8.62 2.38
N ARG A 194 -12.40 -9.09 2.03
CA ARG A 194 -11.73 -10.19 2.72
C ARG A 194 -10.28 -9.84 3.05
N PHE A 195 -9.79 -10.43 4.11
CA PHE A 195 -8.37 -10.66 4.36
C PHE A 195 -8.03 -12.06 3.85
N ILE A 196 -7.03 -12.15 3.01
CA ILE A 196 -6.64 -13.37 2.30
C ILE A 196 -5.17 -13.59 2.55
N TRP A 197 -4.79 -14.81 2.96
CA TRP A 197 -3.38 -15.11 3.25
C TRP A 197 -2.99 -16.53 2.92
N SER A 198 -1.69 -16.71 2.70
CA SER A 198 -1.02 -17.99 2.47
C SER A 198 0.27 -18.04 3.29
N SER A 199 0.47 -19.10 4.06
CA SER A 199 1.71 -19.37 4.80
C SER A 199 2.61 -20.42 4.15
N ASP A 200 2.31 -20.79 2.91
CA ASP A 200 3.03 -21.76 2.11
C ASP A 200 3.40 -21.22 0.72
N LEU A 201 3.64 -19.90 0.63
CA LEU A 201 4.02 -19.19 -0.59
C LEU A 201 3.01 -19.34 -1.74
N GLY A 202 1.70 -19.37 -1.43
CA GLY A 202 0.62 -19.42 -2.40
C GLY A 202 0.27 -20.83 -2.88
N GLU A 203 0.71 -21.89 -2.19
CA GLU A 203 0.25 -23.27 -2.47
C GLU A 203 -1.21 -23.45 -2.01
N SER A 204 -1.55 -22.84 -0.87
CA SER A 204 -2.93 -22.80 -0.36
C SER A 204 -3.26 -21.44 0.25
N TRP A 205 -4.56 -21.13 0.32
CA TRP A 205 -5.04 -19.84 0.77
C TRP A 205 -6.15 -19.98 1.79
N LEU A 206 -6.11 -19.13 2.80
CA LEU A 206 -7.15 -18.95 3.80
C LEU A 206 -7.77 -17.56 3.65
N THR A 207 -9.05 -17.43 4.02
CA THR A 207 -9.77 -16.16 3.83
C THR A 207 -10.69 -15.89 5.00
N GLU A 208 -10.71 -14.63 5.46
CA GLU A 208 -11.65 -14.16 6.47
C GLU A 208 -12.33 -12.86 6.02
N LYS A 209 -13.62 -12.76 6.30
CA LYS A 209 -14.39 -11.57 5.93
C LYS A 209 -14.04 -10.38 6.81
N ILE A 210 -13.79 -9.22 6.17
CA ILE A 210 -13.72 -7.93 6.85
C ILE A 210 -15.06 -7.23 6.63
N PRO A 211 -15.77 -6.79 7.70
CA PRO A 211 -17.16 -6.35 7.57
C PRO A 211 -17.30 -4.88 7.09
N PHE A 212 -16.59 -4.53 6.01
CA PHE A 212 -16.83 -3.27 5.30
C PHE A 212 -18.25 -3.21 4.71
N GLU A 213 -18.71 -2.01 4.38
CA GLU A 213 -19.98 -1.82 3.66
C GLU A 213 -19.88 -2.51 2.29
N SER A 214 -20.99 -3.16 1.89
CA SER A 214 -21.10 -3.85 0.60
C SER A 214 -21.57 -2.87 -0.47
N CYS A 215 -20.70 -2.51 -1.40
CA CYS A 215 -21.04 -1.80 -2.65
C CYS A 215 -19.87 -1.96 -3.63
N LYS A 216 -20.08 -1.63 -4.91
CA LYS A 216 -19.07 -1.81 -5.98
C LYS A 216 -17.77 -1.03 -5.76
N THR A 217 -17.86 0.10 -5.06
CA THR A 217 -16.74 1.03 -4.81
C THR A 217 -16.30 1.04 -3.35
N CYS A 218 -16.89 0.15 -2.52
CA CYS A 218 -16.60 0.02 -1.11
C CYS A 218 -15.49 -1.00 -0.81
N GLY A 219 -15.10 -1.09 0.44
CA GLY A 219 -14.28 -2.18 0.93
C GLY A 219 -12.91 -1.79 1.43
N ALA A 220 -12.04 -2.78 1.58
CA ALA A 220 -10.66 -2.56 1.98
C ALA A 220 -9.80 -2.13 0.79
N TYR A 221 -9.04 -1.07 0.96
CA TYR A 221 -8.12 -0.52 -0.04
C TYR A 221 -6.66 -0.69 0.35
N SER A 222 -6.41 -0.87 1.62
CA SER A 222 -5.05 -0.90 2.17
C SER A 222 -5.00 -1.67 3.47
N LEU A 223 -3.90 -2.36 3.68
CA LEU A 223 -3.58 -3.12 4.88
C LEU A 223 -2.27 -2.61 5.48
N ALA A 224 -2.21 -2.48 6.80
CA ALA A 224 -0.96 -2.28 7.53
C ALA A 224 -0.84 -3.28 8.67
N TYR A 225 0.38 -3.53 9.09
CA TYR A 225 0.68 -4.46 10.15
C TYR A 225 1.79 -3.94 11.07
N LYS A 226 1.72 -4.30 12.32
CA LYS A 226 2.82 -4.17 13.27
C LYS A 226 3.63 -5.47 13.36
N ASN A 227 2.95 -6.59 13.28
CA ASN A 227 3.43 -7.96 13.22
C ASN A 227 2.32 -8.84 12.63
N ARG A 228 2.55 -10.16 12.51
CA ARG A 228 1.55 -11.08 11.94
C ARG A 228 0.21 -11.13 12.69
N LYS A 229 0.17 -10.73 13.98
CA LYS A 229 -1.08 -10.75 14.80
C LYS A 229 -1.84 -9.44 14.76
N GLU A 230 -1.14 -8.30 14.68
CA GLU A 230 -1.77 -6.98 14.77
C GLU A 230 -1.83 -6.34 13.39
N LEU A 231 -3.05 -6.27 12.84
CA LEU A 231 -3.37 -5.82 11.49
C LEU A 231 -4.39 -4.68 11.53
N VAL A 232 -4.32 -3.75 10.59
CA VAL A 232 -5.30 -2.69 10.37
C VAL A 232 -5.61 -2.60 8.88
N ALA A 233 -6.89 -2.70 8.52
CA ALA A 233 -7.40 -2.49 7.18
C ALA A 233 -8.19 -1.18 7.12
N VAL A 234 -7.92 -0.36 6.11
CA VAL A 234 -8.67 0.86 5.84
C VAL A 234 -9.24 0.87 4.44
N GLY A 235 -10.29 1.66 4.24
CA GLY A 235 -10.94 1.78 2.95
C GLY A 235 -12.16 2.69 3.04
N GLY A 236 -13.33 2.16 2.68
CA GLY A 236 -14.59 2.87 2.57
C GLY A 236 -15.03 3.00 1.11
N ASP A 237 -15.68 4.09 0.76
CA ASP A 237 -16.17 4.37 -0.59
C ASP A 237 -15.50 5.64 -1.14
N TYR A 238 -14.69 5.53 -2.20
CA TYR A 238 -14.02 6.69 -2.79
C TYR A 238 -15.00 7.66 -3.47
N THR A 239 -16.22 7.24 -3.79
CA THR A 239 -17.27 8.11 -4.33
C THR A 239 -17.97 8.93 -3.25
N ARG A 240 -17.83 8.52 -1.98
CA ARG A 240 -18.31 9.20 -0.78
C ARG A 240 -17.17 9.49 0.20
N PRO A 241 -16.15 10.28 -0.20
CA PRO A 241 -14.88 10.37 0.53
C PRO A 241 -14.99 10.95 1.93
N ASN A 242 -16.09 11.60 2.27
CA ASN A 242 -16.34 12.19 3.60
C ASN A 242 -17.17 11.29 4.52
N GLU A 243 -17.64 10.14 4.04
CA GLU A 243 -18.32 9.13 4.88
C GLU A 243 -17.28 8.41 5.73
N SER A 244 -17.36 8.55 7.06
CA SER A 244 -16.39 7.97 8.00
C SER A 244 -16.81 6.63 8.57
N ARG A 245 -18.07 6.26 8.43
CA ARG A 245 -18.59 5.01 8.98
C ARG A 245 -18.02 3.80 8.23
N ASN A 246 -17.59 2.79 8.98
CA ASN A 246 -17.05 1.54 8.41
C ASN A 246 -15.86 1.73 7.47
N THR A 247 -14.96 2.69 7.75
CA THR A 247 -13.77 2.96 6.94
C THR A 247 -12.49 2.34 7.51
N CYS A 248 -12.57 1.71 8.69
CA CYS A 248 -11.42 1.07 9.32
C CYS A 248 -11.83 -0.11 10.20
N PHE A 249 -11.10 -1.20 10.03
CA PHE A 249 -11.19 -2.41 10.85
C PHE A 249 -9.80 -2.83 11.30
N TYR A 250 -9.71 -3.45 12.49
CA TYR A 250 -8.46 -3.96 13.03
C TYR A 250 -8.63 -5.38 13.58
N SER A 251 -7.54 -6.13 13.54
CA SER A 251 -7.42 -7.47 14.10
C SER A 251 -6.23 -7.54 15.05
N LEU A 252 -6.37 -8.29 16.15
CA LEU A 252 -5.32 -8.56 17.13
C LEU A 252 -4.95 -10.05 17.21
N ASP A 253 -5.52 -10.86 16.33
CA ASP A 253 -5.36 -12.31 16.28
C ASP A 253 -4.93 -12.84 14.90
N GLY A 254 -4.32 -11.96 14.09
CA GLY A 254 -3.77 -12.34 12.79
C GLY A 254 -4.77 -12.39 11.66
N GLY A 255 -5.88 -11.65 11.79
CA GLY A 255 -6.91 -11.54 10.75
C GLY A 255 -8.05 -12.54 10.90
N LEU A 256 -8.07 -13.36 11.98
CA LEU A 256 -9.14 -14.32 12.24
C LEU A 256 -10.44 -13.62 12.69
N ASN A 257 -10.32 -12.53 13.45
CA ASN A 257 -11.44 -11.68 13.84
C ASN A 257 -11.13 -10.21 13.57
N TRP A 258 -12.14 -9.48 13.11
CA TRP A 258 -12.03 -8.06 12.77
C TRP A 258 -13.03 -7.23 13.58
N SER A 259 -12.54 -6.19 14.21
CA SER A 259 -13.33 -5.21 14.98
C SER A 259 -13.37 -3.88 14.25
N SER A 260 -14.52 -3.21 14.19
CA SER A 260 -14.62 -1.87 13.64
C SER A 260 -13.98 -0.85 14.57
N SER A 261 -13.38 0.19 14.03
CA SER A 261 -12.91 1.33 14.81
C SER A 261 -14.07 2.00 15.52
N LYS A 262 -13.87 2.35 16.80
CA LYS A 262 -14.86 3.09 17.60
C LYS A 262 -14.97 4.55 17.12
N ASN A 263 -13.82 5.17 16.87
CA ASN A 263 -13.72 6.49 16.26
C ASN A 263 -12.86 6.32 15.00
N PRO A 264 -13.48 6.07 13.82
CA PRO A 264 -12.76 5.79 12.58
C PRO A 264 -12.07 7.04 12.02
N PRO A 265 -11.21 6.90 10.97
CA PRO A 265 -10.69 8.02 10.20
C PRO A 265 -11.81 8.90 9.63
N LEU A 266 -11.49 10.15 9.27
CA LEU A 266 -12.48 11.16 8.81
C LEU A 266 -13.15 10.86 7.47
N GLY A 267 -12.94 9.69 6.87
CA GLY A 267 -13.58 9.27 5.64
C GLY A 267 -12.80 8.18 4.93
N TYR A 268 -13.03 8.04 3.63
CA TYR A 268 -12.31 7.09 2.78
C TYR A 268 -10.79 7.22 2.92
N ARG A 269 -10.11 6.08 3.08
CA ARG A 269 -8.65 5.99 3.16
C ARG A 269 -8.11 5.01 2.14
N SER A 270 -7.22 5.51 1.28
CA SER A 270 -6.56 4.72 0.23
C SER A 270 -5.29 4.03 0.71
N CYS A 271 -4.71 4.49 1.80
CA CYS A 271 -3.42 4.01 2.31
C CYS A 271 -3.41 3.98 3.84
N VAL A 272 -2.84 2.93 4.41
CA VAL A 272 -2.48 2.84 5.83
C VAL A 272 -1.10 2.24 5.97
N ILE A 273 -0.30 2.75 6.90
CA ILE A 273 0.99 2.19 7.27
C ILE A 273 1.19 2.21 8.79
N PHE A 274 2.06 1.32 9.28
CA PHE A 274 2.51 1.33 10.67
C PHE A 274 3.91 1.97 10.76
N ALA A 275 4.03 2.98 11.61
CA ALA A 275 5.30 3.68 11.82
C ALA A 275 5.43 4.13 13.27
N ASN A 276 6.59 3.90 13.86
CA ASN A 276 6.96 4.39 15.20
C ASN A 276 5.93 4.11 16.31
N GLY A 277 5.28 2.95 16.26
CA GLY A 277 4.28 2.54 17.27
C GLY A 277 2.87 3.08 17.04
N MET A 278 2.62 3.71 15.89
CA MET A 278 1.33 4.26 15.49
C MET A 278 0.94 3.81 14.09
N TYR A 279 -0.36 3.76 13.82
CA TYR A 279 -0.89 3.64 12.46
C TYR A 279 -1.18 5.03 11.91
N PHE A 280 -0.89 5.23 10.63
CA PHE A 280 -1.23 6.43 9.87
C PHE A 280 -2.05 6.02 8.67
N ALA A 281 -3.15 6.73 8.43
CA ALA A 281 -4.01 6.51 7.27
C ALA A 281 -4.19 7.81 6.49
N CYS A 282 -4.21 7.72 5.16
CA CYS A 282 -4.45 8.88 4.31
C CYS A 282 -5.45 8.58 3.20
N GLY A 283 -6.07 9.64 2.72
CA GLY A 283 -7.04 9.61 1.63
C GLY A 283 -7.41 11.01 1.15
N THR A 284 -8.50 11.11 0.40
CA THR A 284 -8.91 12.32 -0.32
C THR A 284 -9.07 13.56 0.57
N ASN A 285 -9.51 13.39 1.83
CA ASN A 285 -9.85 14.51 2.71
C ASN A 285 -8.91 14.67 3.90
N GLY A 286 -7.80 13.90 3.97
CA GLY A 286 -6.84 14.11 5.03
C GLY A 286 -5.99 12.92 5.41
N ILE A 287 -5.21 13.14 6.46
CA ILE A 287 -4.31 12.18 7.10
C ILE A 287 -4.74 12.05 8.55
N ASP A 288 -4.88 10.83 9.04
CA ASP A 288 -5.20 10.51 10.42
C ASP A 288 -4.14 9.60 11.04
N TYR A 289 -4.12 9.52 12.37
CA TYR A 289 -3.28 8.58 13.10
C TYR A 289 -4.03 7.90 14.23
N SER A 290 -3.60 6.68 14.56
CA SER A 290 -4.05 5.90 15.71
C SER A 290 -2.86 5.40 16.51
N SER A 291 -2.94 5.49 17.84
CA SER A 291 -1.92 4.97 18.78
C SER A 291 -2.44 3.78 19.58
N ASP A 292 -3.60 3.24 19.26
CA ASP A 292 -4.30 2.19 19.97
C ASP A 292 -4.84 1.11 19.01
N HIS A 293 -3.96 0.59 18.18
CA HIS A 293 -4.22 -0.55 17.29
C HIS A 293 -5.29 -0.31 16.20
N GLY A 294 -5.60 0.95 15.87
CA GLY A 294 -6.65 1.30 14.91
C GLY A 294 -8.04 1.46 15.53
N ALA A 295 -8.17 1.36 16.86
CA ALA A 295 -9.47 1.47 17.53
C ALA A 295 -10.00 2.91 17.54
N ASN A 296 -9.13 3.89 17.71
CA ASN A 296 -9.49 5.31 17.68
C ASN A 296 -8.51 6.11 16.85
N TRP A 297 -9.05 6.96 15.96
CA TRP A 297 -8.27 7.79 15.06
C TRP A 297 -8.42 9.28 15.39
N LYS A 298 -7.37 10.03 15.13
CA LYS A 298 -7.32 11.48 15.28
C LYS A 298 -6.83 12.10 13.99
N SER A 299 -7.49 13.18 13.56
CA SER A 299 -7.05 13.93 12.39
C SER A 299 -5.70 14.61 12.65
N LEU A 300 -4.80 14.48 11.68
CA LEU A 300 -3.46 15.05 11.72
C LEU A 300 -3.34 16.25 10.78
N LEU A 301 -3.83 16.13 9.55
CA LEU A 301 -3.73 17.15 8.52
C LEU A 301 -4.84 16.96 7.48
N LYS A 302 -5.38 18.08 6.95
CA LYS A 302 -6.36 18.08 5.86
C LYS A 302 -5.63 18.32 4.54
N GLU A 303 -5.33 17.25 3.83
CA GLU A 303 -4.69 17.25 2.50
C GLU A 303 -5.22 16.10 1.67
N ASN A 304 -5.32 16.29 0.36
CA ASN A 304 -5.63 15.19 -0.55
C ASN A 304 -4.38 14.33 -0.76
N ALA A 305 -4.29 13.27 0.03
CA ALA A 305 -3.14 12.39 0.11
C ALA A 305 -3.46 11.02 -0.53
N LEU A 306 -2.46 10.41 -1.17
CA LEU A 306 -2.63 9.23 -1.99
C LEU A 306 -1.93 7.99 -1.44
N SER A 307 -0.68 8.14 -1.02
CA SER A 307 0.15 7.04 -0.53
C SER A 307 1.17 7.53 0.50
N MET A 308 1.72 6.62 1.29
CA MET A 308 2.66 6.94 2.37
C MET A 308 3.79 5.92 2.46
N THR A 309 4.95 6.39 2.92
CA THR A 309 6.06 5.54 3.38
C THR A 309 6.74 6.15 4.60
N THR A 310 7.62 5.38 5.26
CA THR A 310 8.33 5.83 6.46
C THR A 310 9.77 5.35 6.47
N ASP A 311 10.68 6.16 7.03
CA ASP A 311 12.05 5.76 7.36
C ASP A 311 12.26 5.56 8.88
N LYS A 312 11.17 5.34 9.62
CA LYS A 312 11.12 5.24 11.09
C LYS A 312 11.32 6.58 11.83
N ARG A 313 11.87 7.61 11.21
CA ARG A 313 12.07 8.96 11.77
C ARG A 313 11.04 9.96 11.24
N CYS A 314 10.69 9.78 9.99
CA CYS A 314 9.73 10.63 9.29
C CYS A 314 8.69 9.77 8.56
N LEU A 315 7.49 10.31 8.50
CA LEU A 315 6.44 9.89 7.57
C LEU A 315 6.57 10.75 6.32
N TYR A 316 6.46 10.13 5.15
CA TYR A 316 6.42 10.80 3.86
C TYR A 316 5.10 10.47 3.18
N VAL A 317 4.37 11.48 2.79
CA VAL A 317 3.02 11.37 2.23
C VAL A 317 2.98 11.99 0.85
N SER A 318 2.68 11.20 -0.17
CA SER A 318 2.44 11.74 -1.51
C SER A 318 1.03 12.35 -1.58
N CYS A 319 0.95 13.55 -2.14
CA CYS A 319 -0.29 14.32 -2.26
C CYS A 319 -0.57 14.68 -3.72
N MET A 320 -1.80 15.10 -3.98
CA MET A 320 -2.15 15.68 -5.27
C MET A 320 -1.31 16.91 -5.58
N GLY A 321 -1.10 17.19 -6.87
CA GLY A 321 -0.38 18.37 -7.34
C GLY A 321 1.15 18.31 -7.12
N GLY A 322 1.76 17.14 -7.25
CA GLY A 322 3.21 16.98 -7.24
C GLY A 322 3.89 17.30 -5.92
N LYS A 323 3.23 17.02 -4.81
CA LYS A 323 3.69 17.38 -3.46
C LYS A 323 3.98 16.14 -2.61
N ILE A 324 4.97 16.26 -1.72
CA ILE A 324 5.21 15.35 -0.62
C ILE A 324 5.21 16.13 0.68
N ILE A 325 4.50 15.62 1.65
CA ILE A 325 4.57 16.08 3.04
C ILE A 325 5.54 15.17 3.79
N LYS A 326 6.55 15.78 4.40
CA LYS A 326 7.46 15.13 5.32
C LYS A 326 7.08 15.53 6.75
N LEU A 327 6.71 14.57 7.54
CA LEU A 327 6.33 14.74 8.94
C LEU A 327 7.35 14.05 9.83
N LYS A 328 7.96 14.82 10.75
CA LYS A 328 8.85 14.24 11.75
C LYS A 328 8.05 13.50 12.82
N LEU A 329 8.35 12.23 13.00
CA LEU A 329 7.71 11.41 14.02
C LEU A 329 8.26 11.69 15.42
N PRO A 330 7.47 11.53 16.50
CA PRO A 330 7.95 11.66 17.87
C PRO A 330 9.13 10.73 18.12
N LYS A 331 10.08 11.13 18.95
CA LYS A 331 11.08 10.20 19.45
C LYS A 331 10.40 9.22 20.42
N LYS A 332 10.70 7.94 20.28
CA LYS A 332 10.34 6.92 21.28
C LYS A 332 11.06 7.15 22.57
#